data_56a8d84934cba9bd805a2414ba2defda
#
_entry.id   56a8d84934cba9bd805a2414ba2defda
#
_cell.length_a   1.000
_cell.length_b   1.000
_cell.length_c   1.000
_cell.angle_alpha   90.00
_cell.angle_beta   90.00
_cell.angle_gamma   90.00
#
_symmetry.space_group_name_H-M   'P 1'
#
loop_
_entity.id
_entity.type
_entity.pdbx_description
1 polymer ?
#
loop_
_entity_poly.entity_id
_entity_poly.type
_entity_poly.pdbx_seq_one_letter_code
_entity_poly.pdbx_strand_id
1 'polypeptide(L)'
;MIQRLTGRAAAGGLARLVTLAPEHDEGSKTTAFLASQGVTISAGHCDPSLDQLSASCDAGLTMFTHLGNGCPIQMHRHDNIIQRALSLHDRLWLCFIPDGVHVPFFVLKNWLSGIGLERTIFVTDAISAARLGPGRYTLAGWDILIGEDLVARSPDGTHFVGST
;
A
#
# COMPACT_ATOMS: atom_id res chain seq x y z
N MET A 1 -8.60 -13.53 -10.15
CA MET A 1 -8.02 -13.91 -8.85
C MET A 1 -8.74 -13.25 -7.67
N ILE A 2 -9.11 -11.99 -7.75
CA ILE A 2 -9.83 -11.20 -6.72
C ILE A 2 -11.19 -11.82 -6.36
N GLN A 3 -11.96 -12.28 -7.33
CA GLN A 3 -13.29 -12.89 -7.11
C GLN A 3 -13.26 -14.16 -6.23
N ARG A 4 -12.14 -14.91 -6.19
CA ARG A 4 -11.96 -16.08 -5.32
C ARG A 4 -11.60 -15.70 -3.87
N LEU A 5 -10.94 -14.56 -3.68
CA LEU A 5 -10.60 -14.05 -2.35
C LEU A 5 -11.82 -13.40 -1.67
N THR A 6 -12.64 -12.66 -2.43
CA THR A 6 -13.83 -11.97 -1.92
C THR A 6 -14.89 -12.94 -1.38
N GLY A 7 -15.18 -14.05 -2.09
CA GLY A 7 -16.13 -15.04 -1.62
C GLY A 7 -15.71 -15.75 -0.32
N ARG A 8 -14.42 -15.97 -0.10
CA ARG A 8 -13.89 -16.58 1.13
C ARG A 8 -13.75 -15.58 2.28
N ALA A 9 -13.40 -14.33 1.99
CA ALA A 9 -13.26 -13.27 2.99
C ALA A 9 -14.63 -12.92 3.60
N ALA A 10 -15.66 -12.81 2.76
CA ALA A 10 -17.00 -12.51 3.22
C ALA A 10 -17.64 -13.70 3.97
N ALA A 11 -17.42 -14.93 3.51
CA ALA A 11 -18.09 -16.11 4.04
C ALA A 11 -17.65 -16.52 5.46
N GLY A 12 -16.51 -16.06 5.97
CA GLY A 12 -15.98 -16.47 7.28
C GLY A 12 -15.76 -15.34 8.28
N GLY A 13 -15.91 -14.08 7.89
CA GLY A 13 -15.60 -12.93 8.76
C GLY A 13 -14.12 -12.88 9.20
N LEU A 14 -13.24 -13.64 8.54
CA LEU A 14 -11.83 -13.77 8.89
C LEU A 14 -10.99 -12.64 8.31
N ALA A 15 -11.29 -12.19 7.07
CA ALA A 15 -10.60 -11.05 6.48
C ALA A 15 -11.21 -9.76 7.02
N ARG A 16 -10.39 -8.92 7.64
CA ARG A 16 -10.77 -7.63 8.20
C ARG A 16 -10.30 -6.46 7.37
N LEU A 17 -9.25 -6.68 6.57
CA LEU A 17 -8.67 -5.70 5.68
C LEU A 17 -8.29 -6.37 4.36
N VAL A 18 -8.58 -5.69 3.25
CA VAL A 18 -8.19 -6.11 1.89
C VAL A 18 -7.54 -4.93 1.19
N THR A 19 -6.35 -5.15 0.63
CA THR A 19 -5.69 -4.19 -0.27
C THR A 19 -5.99 -4.57 -1.72
N LEU A 20 -6.40 -3.60 -2.52
CA LEU A 20 -6.67 -3.76 -3.95
C LEU A 20 -6.20 -2.55 -4.75
N ALA A 21 -6.14 -2.71 -6.08
CA ALA A 21 -5.84 -1.65 -7.02
C ALA A 21 -7.15 -1.11 -7.63
N PRO A 22 -7.57 0.14 -7.28
CA PRO A 22 -8.87 0.69 -7.69
C PRO A 22 -9.07 0.75 -9.20
N GLU A 23 -8.00 0.95 -9.98
CA GLU A 23 -8.06 0.99 -11.46
C GLU A 23 -8.46 -0.36 -12.08
N HIS A 24 -8.38 -1.45 -11.31
CA HIS A 24 -8.80 -2.80 -11.73
C HIS A 24 -10.15 -3.22 -11.14
N ASP A 25 -10.81 -2.35 -10.37
CA ASP A 25 -12.15 -2.59 -9.80
C ASP A 25 -13.20 -1.77 -10.54
N GLU A 26 -13.67 -2.28 -11.69
CA GLU A 26 -14.61 -1.59 -12.55
C GLU A 26 -15.89 -1.18 -11.82
N GLY A 27 -16.13 0.14 -11.77
CA GLY A 27 -17.27 0.73 -11.06
C GLY A 27 -17.23 0.51 -9.55
N SER A 28 -16.04 0.26 -8.99
CA SER A 28 -15.81 0.02 -7.55
C SER A 28 -16.70 -1.06 -6.94
N LYS A 29 -17.07 -2.07 -7.74
CA LYS A 29 -18.02 -3.12 -7.35
C LYS A 29 -17.47 -4.02 -6.24
N THR A 30 -16.17 -4.40 -6.34
CA THR A 30 -15.52 -5.21 -5.32
C THR A 30 -15.37 -4.42 -4.03
N THR A 31 -15.00 -3.15 -4.13
CA THR A 31 -14.90 -2.22 -3.00
C THR A 31 -16.24 -2.11 -2.28
N ALA A 32 -17.33 -1.78 -3.00
CA ALA A 32 -18.66 -1.65 -2.41
C ALA A 32 -19.13 -2.97 -1.76
N PHE A 33 -18.91 -4.10 -2.42
CA PHE A 33 -19.29 -5.41 -1.87
C PHE A 33 -18.53 -5.69 -0.56
N LEU A 34 -17.22 -5.53 -0.52
CA LEU A 34 -16.41 -5.79 0.68
C LEU A 34 -16.75 -4.81 1.81
N ALA A 35 -16.97 -3.53 1.50
CA ALA A 35 -17.40 -2.54 2.47
C ALA A 35 -18.74 -2.91 3.11
N SER A 36 -19.70 -3.39 2.31
CA SER A 36 -21.00 -3.86 2.81
C SER A 36 -20.89 -5.06 3.77
N GLN A 37 -19.80 -5.81 3.70
CA GLN A 37 -19.48 -6.93 4.59
C GLN A 37 -18.67 -6.52 5.84
N GLY A 38 -18.43 -5.22 6.03
CA GLY A 38 -17.65 -4.70 7.16
C GLY A 38 -16.14 -4.93 7.03
N VAL A 39 -15.64 -5.15 5.81
CA VAL A 39 -14.21 -5.27 5.54
C VAL A 39 -13.65 -3.88 5.28
N THR A 40 -12.53 -3.56 5.90
CA THR A 40 -11.76 -2.35 5.58
C THR A 40 -11.07 -2.51 4.24
N ILE A 41 -11.19 -1.54 3.34
CA ILE A 41 -10.56 -1.58 2.03
C ILE A 41 -9.47 -0.53 1.95
N SER A 42 -8.32 -0.95 1.46
CA SER A 42 -7.13 -0.12 1.25
C SER A 42 -6.73 -0.14 -0.23
N ALA A 43 -6.39 1.01 -0.79
CA ALA A 43 -5.71 1.07 -2.08
C ALA A 43 -4.21 0.76 -1.87
N GLY A 44 -3.58 0.07 -2.81
CA GLY A 44 -2.14 -0.18 -2.76
C GLY A 44 -1.64 -0.93 -3.99
N HIS A 45 -0.34 -0.77 -4.29
CA HIS A 45 0.28 -1.30 -5.51
C HIS A 45 -0.49 -0.88 -6.78
N CYS A 46 -0.80 0.41 -6.91
CA CYS A 46 -1.79 0.91 -7.84
C CYS A 46 -1.43 2.29 -8.39
N ASP A 47 -2.08 2.67 -9.49
CA ASP A 47 -2.01 4.02 -10.07
C ASP A 47 -3.37 4.47 -10.63
N PRO A 48 -4.45 4.46 -9.83
CA PRO A 48 -5.74 4.94 -10.27
C PRO A 48 -5.71 6.45 -10.56
N SER A 49 -6.56 6.91 -11.48
CA SER A 49 -6.82 8.35 -11.64
C SER A 49 -7.47 8.92 -10.37
N LEU A 50 -7.47 10.24 -10.22
CA LEU A 50 -8.13 10.89 -9.08
C LEU A 50 -9.62 10.54 -9.03
N ASP A 51 -10.28 10.48 -10.18
CA ASP A 51 -11.70 10.12 -10.28
C ASP A 51 -11.94 8.67 -9.84
N GLN A 52 -11.09 7.73 -10.27
CA GLN A 52 -11.19 6.33 -9.86
C GLN A 52 -10.96 6.17 -8.35
N LEU A 53 -9.95 6.85 -7.80
CA LEU A 53 -9.66 6.80 -6.38
C LEU A 53 -10.80 7.42 -5.55
N SER A 54 -11.33 8.57 -5.99
CA SER A 54 -12.47 9.23 -5.35
C SER A 54 -13.74 8.37 -5.39
N ALA A 55 -14.05 7.78 -6.55
CA ALA A 55 -15.19 6.87 -6.70
C ALA A 55 -15.04 5.64 -5.81
N SER A 56 -13.82 5.11 -5.64
CA SER A 56 -13.58 4.01 -4.71
C SER A 56 -13.77 4.43 -3.25
N CYS A 57 -13.39 5.67 -2.88
CA CYS A 57 -13.71 6.21 -1.56
C CYS A 57 -15.24 6.35 -1.34
N ASP A 58 -15.99 6.77 -2.36
CA ASP A 58 -17.47 6.82 -2.29
C ASP A 58 -18.08 5.42 -2.11
N ALA A 59 -17.43 4.39 -2.65
CA ALA A 59 -17.82 3.00 -2.52
C ALA A 59 -17.37 2.33 -1.21
N GLY A 60 -16.59 3.02 -0.35
CA GLY A 60 -16.19 2.54 0.97
C GLY A 60 -14.70 2.21 1.13
N LEU A 61 -13.84 2.58 0.19
CA LEU A 61 -12.39 2.54 0.39
C LEU A 61 -11.99 3.62 1.38
N THR A 62 -11.24 3.25 2.43
CA THR A 62 -10.92 4.16 3.55
C THR A 62 -9.45 4.23 3.90
N MET A 63 -8.59 3.44 3.24
CA MET A 63 -7.16 3.37 3.54
C MET A 63 -6.31 3.41 2.28
N PHE A 64 -5.04 3.78 2.44
CA PHE A 64 -3.99 3.64 1.44
C PHE A 64 -2.77 2.94 2.05
N THR A 65 -2.40 1.80 1.49
CA THR A 65 -1.30 0.96 1.95
C THR A 65 0.04 1.59 1.56
N HIS A 66 0.97 1.71 2.51
CA HIS A 66 2.37 2.17 2.36
C HIS A 66 2.59 3.19 1.23
N LEU A 67 1.88 4.33 1.30
CA LEU A 67 1.92 5.38 0.28
C LEU A 67 3.36 5.77 -0.10
N GLY A 68 3.63 5.85 -1.39
CA GLY A 68 4.95 6.05 -1.97
C GLY A 68 5.66 4.77 -2.37
N ASN A 69 5.10 3.60 -2.01
CA ASN A 69 5.64 2.27 -2.37
C ASN A 69 4.64 1.51 -3.24
N GLY A 70 5.17 0.55 -4.04
CA GLY A 70 4.34 -0.24 -4.94
C GLY A 70 3.62 0.57 -6.05
N CYS A 71 4.04 1.80 -6.29
CA CYS A 71 3.57 2.65 -7.38
C CYS A 71 4.60 2.70 -8.52
N PRO A 72 4.24 3.18 -9.73
CA PRO A 72 5.19 3.32 -10.83
C PRO A 72 6.39 4.17 -10.46
N ILE A 73 7.60 3.73 -10.84
CA ILE A 73 8.83 4.52 -10.62
C ILE A 73 8.83 5.78 -11.47
N GLN A 74 8.33 5.68 -12.72
CA GLN A 74 8.17 6.82 -13.62
C GLN A 74 6.73 7.30 -13.58
N MET A 75 6.51 8.49 -13.09
CA MET A 75 5.19 9.10 -12.95
C MET A 75 5.15 10.52 -13.51
N HIS A 76 3.96 10.97 -13.87
CA HIS A 76 3.77 12.38 -14.20
C HIS A 76 4.15 13.26 -13.00
N ARG A 77 4.93 14.35 -13.24
CA ARG A 77 5.53 15.17 -12.17
C ARG A 77 4.53 15.81 -11.21
N HIS A 78 3.32 16.09 -11.66
CA HIS A 78 2.29 16.78 -10.88
C HIS A 78 1.06 15.92 -10.62
N ASP A 79 0.59 15.16 -11.63
CA ASP A 79 -0.57 14.30 -11.53
C ASP A 79 -0.11 12.84 -11.41
N ASN A 80 0.10 12.40 -10.20
CA ASN A 80 0.53 11.03 -9.89
C ASN A 80 -0.20 10.51 -8.65
N ILE A 81 -0.12 9.21 -8.42
CA ILE A 81 -0.85 8.55 -7.36
C ILE A 81 -0.53 9.09 -5.96
N ILE A 82 0.70 9.55 -5.73
CA ILE A 82 1.09 10.12 -4.43
C ILE A 82 0.30 11.42 -4.19
N GLN A 83 0.30 12.34 -5.17
CA GLN A 83 -0.42 13.61 -5.06
C GLN A 83 -1.93 13.39 -4.96
N ARG A 84 -2.47 12.44 -5.73
CA ARG A 84 -3.90 12.09 -5.69
C ARG A 84 -4.30 11.54 -4.33
N ALA A 85 -3.52 10.63 -3.74
CA ALA A 85 -3.79 10.08 -2.40
C ALA A 85 -3.65 11.15 -1.31
N LEU A 86 -2.62 12.00 -1.36
CA LEU A 86 -2.45 13.12 -0.43
C LEU A 86 -3.62 14.11 -0.52
N SER A 87 -4.18 14.36 -1.70
CA SER A 87 -5.34 15.27 -1.86
C SER A 87 -6.64 14.73 -1.24
N LEU A 88 -6.71 13.43 -0.96
CA LEU A 88 -7.85 12.77 -0.31
C LEU A 88 -7.54 12.37 1.15
N HIS A 89 -6.58 13.02 1.80
CA HIS A 89 -6.13 12.70 3.16
C HIS A 89 -7.24 12.82 4.22
N ASP A 90 -8.24 13.65 3.98
CA ASP A 90 -9.44 13.79 4.83
C ASP A 90 -10.38 12.58 4.76
N ARG A 91 -10.28 11.77 3.70
CA ARG A 91 -11.09 10.59 3.42
C ARG A 91 -10.33 9.27 3.69
N LEU A 92 -9.00 9.29 3.63
CA LEU A 92 -8.13 8.12 3.66
C LEU A 92 -7.26 8.08 4.91
N TRP A 93 -7.13 6.91 5.51
CA TRP A 93 -6.04 6.60 6.42
C TRP A 93 -4.80 6.27 5.58
N LEU A 94 -3.79 7.12 5.65
CA LEU A 94 -2.56 6.97 4.87
C LEU A 94 -1.51 6.21 5.67
N CYS A 95 -1.11 5.04 5.16
CA CYS A 95 -0.05 4.24 5.79
C CYS A 95 1.31 4.60 5.17
N PHE A 96 2.36 4.69 6.00
CA PHE A 96 3.73 4.97 5.58
C PHE A 96 4.71 4.01 6.24
N ILE A 97 5.80 3.68 5.53
CA ILE A 97 6.95 2.95 6.08
C ILE A 97 8.00 4.00 6.47
N PRO A 98 8.19 4.31 7.77
CA PRO A 98 9.01 5.42 8.23
C PRO A 98 10.47 5.02 8.50
N ASP A 99 11.06 4.17 7.69
CA ASP A 99 12.43 3.66 7.87
C ASP A 99 13.52 4.53 7.26
N GLY A 100 13.13 5.57 6.49
CA GLY A 100 14.06 6.46 5.78
C GLY A 100 14.67 5.87 4.52
N VAL A 101 14.37 4.59 4.20
CA VAL A 101 14.80 3.86 3.01
C VAL A 101 13.69 3.83 1.97
N HIS A 102 12.51 3.29 2.34
CA HIS A 102 11.33 3.24 1.47
C HIS A 102 10.82 4.65 1.14
N VAL A 103 10.76 5.52 2.14
CA VAL A 103 10.44 6.93 1.98
C VAL A 103 11.51 7.76 2.71
N PRO A 104 12.31 8.57 2.02
CA PRO A 104 13.29 9.45 2.67
C PRO A 104 12.63 10.35 3.72
N PHE A 105 13.26 10.54 4.87
CA PHE A 105 12.66 11.31 5.98
C PHE A 105 12.25 12.74 5.60
N PHE A 106 13.00 13.40 4.71
CA PHE A 106 12.62 14.75 4.27
C PHE A 106 11.32 14.74 3.43
N VAL A 107 11.09 13.69 2.64
CA VAL A 107 9.86 13.50 1.87
C VAL A 107 8.70 13.24 2.81
N LEU A 108 8.86 12.28 3.72
CA LEU A 108 7.85 11.95 4.73
C LEU A 108 7.48 13.18 5.57
N LYS A 109 8.47 13.96 6.01
CA LYS A 109 8.24 15.22 6.73
C LYS A 109 7.39 16.20 5.92
N ASN A 110 7.68 16.38 4.62
CA ASN A 110 6.93 17.29 3.77
C ASN A 110 5.47 16.83 3.64
N TRP A 111 5.23 15.54 3.43
CA TRP A 111 3.86 15.01 3.35
C TRP A 111 3.10 15.20 4.65
N LEU A 112 3.68 14.79 5.78
CA LEU A 112 3.05 14.91 7.10
C LEU A 112 2.79 16.37 7.49
N SER A 113 3.64 17.31 7.07
CA SER A 113 3.40 18.74 7.30
C SER A 113 2.15 19.25 6.55
N GLY A 114 1.81 18.65 5.43
CA GLY A 114 0.63 19.02 4.64
C GLY A 114 -0.67 18.35 5.10
N ILE A 115 -0.60 17.08 5.53
CA ILE A 115 -1.80 16.28 5.84
C ILE A 115 -2.04 16.12 7.36
N GLY A 116 -1.06 16.41 8.20
CA GLY A 116 -1.13 16.15 9.65
C GLY A 116 -0.97 14.67 10.02
N LEU A 117 -1.20 14.34 11.28
CA LEU A 117 -1.04 12.99 11.83
C LEU A 117 -2.37 12.29 12.14
N GLU A 118 -3.49 12.96 12.02
CA GLU A 118 -4.80 12.47 12.50
C GLU A 118 -5.27 11.21 11.76
N ARG A 119 -4.93 11.10 10.47
CA ARG A 119 -5.25 9.93 9.62
C ARG A 119 -3.98 9.28 9.07
N THR A 120 -2.93 9.25 9.88
CA THR A 120 -1.64 8.64 9.53
C THR A 120 -1.42 7.37 10.33
N ILE A 121 -0.98 6.31 9.66
CA ILE A 121 -0.60 5.04 10.26
C ILE A 121 0.85 4.73 9.84
N PHE A 122 1.71 4.46 10.81
CA PHE A 122 3.04 3.95 10.53
C PHE A 122 3.03 2.43 10.56
N VAL A 123 3.56 1.82 9.50
CA VAL A 123 3.64 0.37 9.31
C VAL A 123 5.09 -0.02 9.02
N THR A 124 5.44 -1.23 9.32
CA THR A 124 6.78 -1.75 9.02
C THR A 124 6.87 -2.35 7.61
N ASP A 125 5.79 -2.96 7.14
CA ASP A 125 5.80 -3.84 5.96
C ASP A 125 6.85 -4.96 6.07
N ALA A 126 7.06 -5.45 7.31
CA ALA A 126 8.08 -6.42 7.63
C ALA A 126 7.80 -7.78 7.00
N ILE A 127 8.82 -8.35 6.38
CA ILE A 127 8.78 -9.69 5.78
C ILE A 127 9.16 -10.78 6.79
N SER A 128 8.98 -12.05 6.42
CA SER A 128 9.33 -13.19 7.27
C SER A 128 10.82 -13.27 7.64
N ALA A 129 11.69 -12.62 6.86
CA ALA A 129 13.12 -12.53 7.13
C ALA A 129 13.53 -11.33 8.00
N ALA A 130 12.56 -10.55 8.49
CA ALA A 130 12.84 -9.41 9.36
C ALA A 130 13.61 -9.84 10.61
N ARG A 131 14.68 -9.10 10.95
CA ARG A 131 15.58 -9.34 12.09
C ARG A 131 16.45 -10.60 12.01
N LEU A 132 16.50 -11.30 10.88
CA LEU A 132 17.40 -12.45 10.69
C LEU A 132 18.82 -12.03 10.25
N GLY A 133 19.03 -10.76 9.91
CA GLY A 133 20.32 -10.22 9.49
C GLY A 133 20.59 -10.37 7.99
N PRO A 134 21.81 -10.00 7.55
CA PRO A 134 22.21 -10.12 6.14
C PRO A 134 22.17 -11.56 5.65
N GLY A 135 21.73 -11.78 4.43
CA GLY A 135 21.66 -13.12 3.84
C GLY A 135 20.69 -13.23 2.67
N ARG A 136 20.57 -14.45 2.15
CA ARG A 136 19.56 -14.83 1.14
C ARG A 136 18.39 -15.50 1.82
N TYR A 137 17.19 -15.08 1.46
CA TYR A 137 15.93 -15.59 1.99
C TYR A 137 14.94 -15.84 0.87
N THR A 138 13.82 -16.48 1.19
CA THR A 138 12.74 -16.72 0.21
C THR A 138 11.42 -16.21 0.79
N LEU A 139 10.68 -15.42 0.03
CA LEU A 139 9.34 -14.95 0.36
C LEU A 139 8.37 -15.36 -0.76
N ALA A 140 7.37 -16.17 -0.43
CA ALA A 140 6.36 -16.64 -1.38
C ALA A 140 6.94 -17.26 -2.69
N GLY A 141 8.12 -17.90 -2.61
CA GLY A 141 8.82 -18.50 -3.74
C GLY A 141 9.76 -17.55 -4.50
N TRP A 142 9.91 -16.31 -4.05
CA TRP A 142 10.84 -15.33 -4.63
C TRP A 142 12.08 -15.22 -3.76
N ASP A 143 13.25 -15.20 -4.40
CA ASP A 143 14.50 -14.95 -3.69
C ASP A 143 14.61 -13.49 -3.28
N ILE A 144 15.13 -13.27 -2.07
CA ILE A 144 15.36 -11.95 -1.47
C ILE A 144 16.80 -11.89 -0.98
N LEU A 145 17.42 -10.75 -1.17
CA LEU A 145 18.73 -10.45 -0.62
C LEU A 145 18.60 -9.34 0.44
N ILE A 146 19.07 -9.62 1.67
CA ILE A 146 19.25 -8.62 2.71
C ILE A 146 20.74 -8.32 2.80
N GLY A 147 21.11 -7.05 2.56
CA GLY A 147 22.49 -6.58 2.66
C GLY A 147 22.92 -6.23 4.08
N GLU A 148 24.17 -5.80 4.25
CA GLU A 148 24.69 -5.30 5.54
C GLU A 148 23.97 -4.04 6.03
N ASP A 149 23.32 -3.32 5.12
CA ASP A 149 22.45 -2.17 5.41
C ASP A 149 21.05 -2.59 5.93
N LEU A 150 20.81 -3.89 6.08
CA LEU A 150 19.55 -4.50 6.50
C LEU A 150 18.36 -4.14 5.59
N VAL A 151 18.59 -3.81 4.33
CA VAL A 151 17.52 -3.52 3.37
C VAL A 151 17.24 -4.76 2.52
N ALA A 152 15.97 -5.18 2.50
CA ALA A 152 15.52 -6.29 1.67
C ALA A 152 15.31 -5.85 0.21
N ARG A 153 15.96 -6.53 -0.72
CA ARG A 153 15.91 -6.23 -2.15
C ARG A 153 15.68 -7.48 -2.97
N SER A 154 15.15 -7.32 -4.18
CA SER A 154 15.23 -8.34 -5.21
C SER A 154 16.70 -8.71 -5.49
N PRO A 155 17.01 -9.94 -5.97
CA PRO A 155 18.40 -10.36 -6.22
C PRO A 155 19.16 -9.49 -7.23
N ASP A 156 18.42 -8.86 -8.16
CA ASP A 156 18.97 -7.90 -9.14
C ASP A 156 19.13 -6.48 -8.58
N GLY A 157 18.68 -6.23 -7.35
CA GLY A 157 18.78 -4.94 -6.68
C GLY A 157 17.84 -3.86 -7.22
N THR A 158 16.91 -4.19 -8.12
CA THR A 158 16.09 -3.19 -8.83
C THR A 158 14.96 -2.63 -7.99
N HIS A 159 14.50 -3.34 -6.96
CA HIS A 159 13.41 -2.89 -6.10
C HIS A 159 13.52 -3.46 -4.67
N PHE A 160 12.86 -2.79 -3.74
CA PHE A 160 12.69 -3.25 -2.36
C PHE A 160 11.63 -4.34 -2.29
N VAL A 161 11.79 -5.24 -1.32
CA VAL A 161 10.86 -6.37 -1.08
C VAL A 161 10.45 -6.35 0.38
N GLY A 162 9.55 -5.43 0.73
CA GLY A 162 9.18 -5.18 2.11
C GLY A 162 10.34 -4.68 2.98
N SER A 163 10.20 -4.74 4.30
CA SER A 163 11.23 -4.27 5.23
C SER A 163 11.70 -5.35 6.21
N THR A 164 12.80 -5.06 6.90
CA THR A 164 13.44 -5.97 7.87
C THR A 164 13.37 -5.47 9.29
#